data_782bc1dadae5fa181e664476b59a83df
#
_entry.id   782bc1dadae5fa181e664476b59a83df
#
_cell.length_a   1.000
_cell.length_b   1.000
_cell.length_c   1.000
_cell.angle_alpha   90.00
_cell.angle_beta   90.00
_cell.angle_gamma   90.00
#
_symmetry.space_group_name_H-M   'P 1'
#
loop_
_entity.id
_entity.type
_entity.pdbx_description
1 polymer ?
#
loop_
_entity_poly.entity_id
_entity_poly.type
_entity_poly.pdbx_seq_one_letter_code
_entity_poly.pdbx_strand_id
1 'polypeptide(L)'
;MLSGVGPASHLKEIGIPVITDIPGVGQNLNDHPDFVLKFRCLQPVSIWPQTRFIGRNMAGIRWLLRRDGICASNQFETVACVRSAAGVEYPDIQLTVSPAAVDDQTWEPLPEHAFQIHVGLMRNFSRGSITLRDANPATHPRILANYLKDPRDRDLLRKGIRIVRELADQPSFKPLCGEEIYPGTAVQSDNELDACLEEKINTQWHLSGTARMGSSNNREAVVDPQGRVHGLSGLRIVDASIMPAATNGNTNSPTIMIAEKLSDSILGKTPLARIEVPVWQNKDYETCQR
;
A
#
# COMPACT_ATOMS: atom_id res chain seq x y z
N MET A 1 1.11 16.49 16.61
CA MET A 1 0.02 17.43 16.97
C MET A 1 -0.19 17.54 18.48
N LEU A 2 -0.24 16.48 19.26
CA LEU A 2 -0.40 16.55 20.72
C LEU A 2 0.63 17.41 21.45
N SER A 3 1.82 17.57 20.87
CA SER A 3 2.89 18.45 21.39
C SER A 3 2.76 19.91 20.92
N GLY A 4 1.64 20.34 20.37
CA GLY A 4 1.44 21.71 19.90
C GLY A 4 2.08 22.03 18.55
N VAL A 5 2.50 21.04 17.77
CA VAL A 5 3.10 21.19 16.44
C VAL A 5 2.12 20.69 15.39
N GLY A 6 1.62 21.58 14.52
CA GLY A 6 0.64 21.21 13.50
C GLY A 6 -0.23 22.39 13.08
N PRO A 7 -1.35 22.13 12.36
CA PRO A 7 -2.26 23.16 11.90
C PRO A 7 -2.83 23.97 13.08
N ALA A 8 -2.49 25.25 13.17
CA ALA A 8 -2.84 26.10 14.32
C ALA A 8 -4.36 26.21 14.55
N SER A 9 -5.16 26.24 13.50
CA SER A 9 -6.64 26.26 13.60
C SER A 9 -7.17 25.01 14.29
N HIS A 10 -6.73 23.84 13.86
CA HIS A 10 -7.13 22.55 14.41
C HIS A 10 -6.68 22.37 15.88
N LEU A 11 -5.42 22.75 16.18
CA LEU A 11 -4.91 22.67 17.55
C LEU A 11 -5.70 23.54 18.52
N LYS A 12 -6.05 24.78 18.11
CA LYS A 12 -6.89 25.69 18.91
C LYS A 12 -8.30 25.14 19.13
N GLU A 13 -8.91 24.55 18.09
CA GLU A 13 -10.25 23.96 18.16
C GLU A 13 -10.34 22.87 19.24
N ILE A 14 -9.30 22.05 19.38
CA ILE A 14 -9.24 20.95 20.37
C ILE A 14 -8.54 21.34 21.68
N GLY A 15 -8.25 22.63 21.89
CA GLY A 15 -7.70 23.15 23.13
C GLY A 15 -6.21 22.86 23.36
N ILE A 16 -5.44 22.56 22.33
CA ILE A 16 -3.98 22.36 22.44
C ILE A 16 -3.25 23.67 22.17
N PRO A 17 -2.35 24.12 23.07
CA PRO A 17 -1.51 25.29 22.83
C PRO A 17 -0.65 25.14 21.58
N VAL A 18 -0.65 26.14 20.71
CA VAL A 18 0.14 26.12 19.47
C VAL A 18 1.59 26.52 19.80
N ILE A 19 2.52 25.61 19.59
CA ILE A 19 3.96 25.87 19.68
C ILE A 19 4.47 26.29 18.31
N THR A 20 4.10 25.57 17.25
CA THR A 20 4.51 25.89 15.88
C THR A 20 3.39 25.55 14.91
N ASP A 21 3.01 26.54 14.09
CA ASP A 21 2.02 26.35 13.02
C ASP A 21 2.68 25.73 11.79
N ILE A 22 2.42 24.44 11.59
CA ILE A 22 2.86 23.69 10.41
C ILE A 22 1.62 23.02 9.79
N PRO A 23 0.98 23.65 8.80
CA PRO A 23 -0.27 23.18 8.20
C PRO A 23 -0.18 21.76 7.58
N GLY A 24 1.01 21.35 7.15
CA GLY A 24 1.23 20.05 6.54
C GLY A 24 1.19 18.86 7.49
N VAL A 25 1.27 19.07 8.81
CA VAL A 25 1.25 17.96 9.77
C VAL A 25 -0.10 17.25 9.76
N GLY A 26 -0.08 15.95 9.47
CA GLY A 26 -1.27 15.11 9.35
C GLY A 26 -1.99 15.23 7.99
N GLN A 27 -1.53 16.10 7.09
CA GLN A 27 -2.05 16.20 5.73
C GLN A 27 -1.29 15.29 4.76
N ASN A 28 -1.79 15.15 3.52
CA ASN A 28 -1.15 14.35 2.47
C ASN A 28 -0.98 12.87 2.84
N LEU A 29 -1.89 12.31 3.65
CA LEU A 29 -1.89 10.86 3.87
C LEU A 29 -1.99 10.15 2.53
N ASN A 30 -0.98 9.36 2.22
CA ASN A 30 -0.92 8.55 1.01
C ASN A 30 -0.79 7.09 1.39
N ASP A 31 -1.46 6.23 0.65
CA ASP A 31 -1.42 4.78 0.81
C ASP A 31 -1.71 4.14 -0.54
N HIS A 32 -1.32 2.91 -0.74
CA HIS A 32 -1.69 2.14 -1.94
C HIS A 32 -3.07 1.50 -1.71
N PRO A 33 -4.12 1.99 -2.39
CA PRO A 33 -5.42 1.34 -2.33
C PRO A 33 -5.36 -0.03 -3.01
N ASP A 34 -6.05 -1.00 -2.43
CA ASP A 34 -6.06 -2.39 -2.82
C ASP A 34 -7.48 -2.88 -3.09
N PHE A 35 -7.66 -3.62 -4.18
CA PHE A 35 -8.89 -4.33 -4.48
C PHE A 35 -8.58 -5.79 -4.77
N VAL A 36 -9.40 -6.71 -4.25
CA VAL A 36 -9.11 -8.14 -4.31
C VAL A 36 -10.12 -8.87 -5.17
N LEU A 37 -9.62 -9.60 -6.18
CA LEU A 37 -10.41 -10.58 -6.92
C LEU A 37 -10.18 -11.97 -6.33
N LYS A 38 -11.24 -12.76 -6.21
CA LYS A 38 -11.20 -14.13 -5.65
C LYS A 38 -11.67 -15.13 -6.68
N PHE A 39 -10.92 -16.21 -6.82
CA PHE A 39 -11.19 -17.26 -7.80
C PHE A 39 -11.19 -18.64 -7.13
N ARG A 40 -12.10 -19.51 -7.57
CA ARG A 40 -12.07 -20.92 -7.21
C ARG A 40 -10.94 -21.63 -7.95
N CYS A 41 -10.24 -22.55 -7.29
CA CYS A 41 -9.30 -23.42 -7.98
C CYS A 41 -10.03 -24.62 -8.61
N LEU A 42 -9.72 -24.91 -9.88
CA LEU A 42 -10.18 -26.15 -10.55
C LEU A 42 -9.41 -27.40 -10.08
N GLN A 43 -8.24 -27.17 -9.47
CA GLN A 43 -7.39 -28.24 -8.94
C GLN A 43 -7.03 -27.95 -7.47
N PRO A 44 -6.73 -28.96 -6.66
CA PRO A 44 -6.43 -28.81 -5.24
C PRO A 44 -5.01 -28.27 -4.99
N VAL A 45 -4.67 -27.11 -5.57
CA VAL A 45 -3.32 -26.51 -5.53
C VAL A 45 -3.17 -25.37 -4.51
N SER A 46 -4.28 -24.93 -3.89
CA SER A 46 -4.20 -23.86 -2.88
C SER A 46 -3.70 -24.38 -1.53
N ILE A 47 -3.31 -23.47 -0.67
CA ILE A 47 -2.86 -23.78 0.71
C ILE A 47 -4.01 -24.04 1.68
N TRP A 48 -5.27 -24.06 1.23
CA TRP A 48 -6.43 -24.25 2.09
C TRP A 48 -6.31 -25.46 3.04
N PRO A 49 -5.84 -26.67 2.63
CA PRO A 49 -5.71 -27.81 3.57
C PRO A 49 -4.78 -27.51 4.74
N GLN A 50 -3.73 -26.68 4.53
CA GLN A 50 -2.78 -26.28 5.57
C GLN A 50 -3.35 -25.20 6.52
N THR A 51 -4.45 -24.54 6.16
CA THR A 51 -5.11 -23.56 7.05
C THR A 51 -6.08 -24.23 8.03
N ARG A 52 -6.49 -25.48 7.78
CA ARG A 52 -7.38 -26.25 8.65
C ARG A 52 -6.64 -26.81 9.88
N PHE A 53 -7.39 -27.15 10.91
CA PHE A 53 -6.85 -27.55 12.22
C PHE A 53 -5.67 -28.54 12.14
N ILE A 54 -5.83 -29.67 11.44
CA ILE A 54 -4.76 -30.69 11.32
C ILE A 54 -3.60 -30.13 10.47
N GLY A 55 -3.89 -29.57 9.29
CA GLY A 55 -2.87 -29.02 8.39
C GLY A 55 -2.07 -27.91 9.04
N ARG A 56 -2.72 -26.99 9.77
CA ARG A 56 -2.08 -25.90 10.49
C ARG A 56 -1.11 -26.41 11.57
N ASN A 57 -1.52 -27.39 12.35
CA ASN A 57 -0.66 -27.98 13.37
C ASN A 57 0.56 -28.69 12.75
N MET A 58 0.33 -29.46 11.66
CA MET A 58 1.43 -30.11 10.93
C MET A 58 2.38 -29.10 10.29
N ALA A 59 1.88 -28.00 9.73
CA ALA A 59 2.70 -26.92 9.21
C ALA A 59 3.54 -26.26 10.30
N GLY A 60 2.97 -26.02 11.48
CA GLY A 60 3.69 -25.50 12.64
C GLY A 60 4.78 -26.45 13.14
N ILE A 61 4.49 -27.75 13.26
CA ILE A 61 5.48 -28.77 13.65
C ILE A 61 6.62 -28.83 12.60
N ARG A 62 6.29 -28.84 11.32
CA ARG A 62 7.28 -28.82 10.24
C ARG A 62 8.18 -27.60 10.36
N TRP A 63 7.63 -26.42 10.59
CA TRP A 63 8.42 -25.20 10.77
C TRP A 63 9.33 -25.27 12.00
N LEU A 64 8.82 -25.79 13.13
CA LEU A 64 9.65 -25.95 14.34
C LEU A 64 10.85 -26.86 14.11
N LEU A 65 10.66 -27.96 13.36
CA LEU A 65 11.70 -28.98 13.16
C LEU A 65 12.65 -28.64 12.00
N ARG A 66 12.12 -28.04 10.92
CA ARG A 66 12.86 -27.87 9.66
C ARG A 66 13.04 -26.41 9.22
N ARG A 67 12.32 -25.46 9.83
CA ARG A 67 12.31 -24.06 9.45
C ARG A 67 11.88 -23.82 7.99
N ASP A 68 11.06 -24.70 7.42
CA ASP A 68 10.56 -24.65 6.05
C ASP A 68 9.03 -24.79 5.99
N GLY A 69 8.48 -24.78 4.78
CA GLY A 69 7.05 -24.93 4.49
C GLY A 69 6.29 -23.62 4.59
N ILE A 70 4.96 -23.70 4.64
CA ILE A 70 4.06 -22.55 4.58
C ILE A 70 4.30 -21.52 5.69
N CYS A 71 4.72 -21.94 6.88
CA CYS A 71 5.03 -21.03 7.98
C CYS A 71 6.36 -20.27 7.80
N ALA A 72 7.17 -20.62 6.80
CA ALA A 72 8.40 -19.93 6.43
C ALA A 72 8.19 -18.97 5.23
N SER A 73 7.02 -18.96 4.61
CA SER A 73 6.65 -18.09 3.50
C SER A 73 5.81 -16.90 3.98
N ASN A 74 5.90 -15.78 3.29
CA ASN A 74 4.99 -14.65 3.46
C ASN A 74 3.63 -14.86 2.75
N GLN A 75 3.48 -15.95 2.01
CA GLN A 75 2.30 -16.34 1.23
C GLN A 75 1.90 -15.39 0.10
N PHE A 76 2.75 -14.45 -0.24
CA PHE A 76 2.64 -13.55 -1.39
C PHE A 76 3.86 -13.77 -2.31
N GLU A 77 3.99 -14.99 -2.81
CA GLU A 77 5.21 -15.44 -3.50
C GLU A 77 5.30 -14.93 -4.94
N THR A 78 4.17 -14.48 -5.50
CA THR A 78 4.10 -14.00 -6.87
C THR A 78 3.61 -12.56 -6.91
N VAL A 79 4.44 -11.70 -7.49
CA VAL A 79 4.14 -10.27 -7.69
C VAL A 79 4.43 -9.92 -9.14
N ALA A 80 3.50 -9.20 -9.77
CA ALA A 80 3.69 -8.60 -11.08
C ALA A 80 3.48 -7.08 -11.00
N CYS A 81 4.41 -6.32 -11.51
CA CYS A 81 4.25 -4.87 -11.68
C CYS A 81 3.95 -4.59 -13.15
N VAL A 82 2.77 -4.05 -13.45
CA VAL A 82 2.28 -3.85 -14.79
C VAL A 82 1.91 -2.39 -15.03
N ARG A 83 1.98 -1.95 -16.28
CA ARG A 83 1.49 -0.64 -16.69
C ARG A 83 0.00 -0.73 -17.03
N SER A 84 -0.76 0.26 -16.60
CA SER A 84 -2.20 0.33 -16.85
C SER A 84 -2.55 0.57 -18.32
N ALA A 85 -1.62 1.18 -19.08
CA ALA A 85 -1.78 1.49 -20.51
C ALA A 85 -0.42 1.69 -21.21
N ALA A 86 -0.42 1.71 -22.52
CA ALA A 86 0.67 2.29 -23.31
C ALA A 86 0.84 3.78 -22.96
N GLY A 87 2.06 4.30 -23.02
CA GLY A 87 2.40 5.67 -22.64
C GLY A 87 2.67 5.85 -21.13
N VAL A 88 2.43 4.86 -20.30
CA VAL A 88 2.82 4.87 -18.89
C VAL A 88 4.28 4.45 -18.77
N GLU A 89 5.14 5.35 -18.34
CA GLU A 89 6.60 5.16 -18.31
C GLU A 89 7.04 4.02 -17.39
N TYR A 90 6.49 3.96 -16.18
CA TYR A 90 6.78 2.94 -15.18
C TYR A 90 5.52 2.21 -14.74
N PRO A 91 5.61 0.95 -14.29
CA PRO A 91 4.46 0.23 -13.73
C PRO A 91 3.74 1.06 -12.66
N ASP A 92 2.43 1.12 -12.76
CA ASP A 92 1.54 1.87 -11.86
C ASP A 92 0.51 0.98 -11.15
N ILE A 93 0.46 -0.31 -11.53
CA ILE A 93 -0.37 -1.33 -10.90
C ILE A 93 0.52 -2.49 -10.44
N GLN A 94 0.31 -2.95 -9.22
CA GLN A 94 0.90 -4.16 -8.66
C GLN A 94 -0.18 -5.24 -8.53
N LEU A 95 0.10 -6.41 -9.07
CA LEU A 95 -0.71 -7.61 -8.89
C LEU A 95 0.03 -8.53 -7.93
N THR A 96 -0.63 -8.96 -6.87
CA THR A 96 -0.04 -9.88 -5.88
C THR A 96 -0.97 -11.08 -5.68
N VAL A 97 -0.43 -12.28 -5.84
CA VAL A 97 -1.21 -13.52 -5.72
C VAL A 97 -1.05 -14.12 -4.33
N SER A 98 -2.17 -14.38 -3.67
CA SER A 98 -2.22 -15.20 -2.46
C SER A 98 -2.80 -16.58 -2.80
N PRO A 99 -2.14 -17.69 -2.41
CA PRO A 99 -2.58 -19.06 -2.73
C PRO A 99 -3.75 -19.55 -1.86
N ALA A 100 -4.44 -18.65 -1.16
CA ALA A 100 -5.73 -18.85 -0.51
C ALA A 100 -6.58 -17.60 -0.68
N ALA A 101 -7.89 -17.76 -0.80
CA ALA A 101 -8.82 -16.66 -0.67
C ALA A 101 -9.33 -16.59 0.78
N VAL A 102 -9.50 -15.40 1.30
CA VAL A 102 -10.00 -15.14 2.65
C VAL A 102 -11.34 -14.42 2.62
N ASP A 103 -12.15 -14.65 3.63
CA ASP A 103 -13.36 -13.87 3.87
C ASP A 103 -13.00 -12.47 4.39
N ASP A 104 -13.61 -11.42 3.83
CA ASP A 104 -13.24 -10.03 4.13
C ASP A 104 -13.68 -9.55 5.51
N GLN A 105 -14.62 -10.25 6.16
CA GLN A 105 -15.12 -9.87 7.47
C GLN A 105 -14.39 -10.60 8.59
N THR A 106 -14.15 -11.89 8.38
CA THR A 106 -13.56 -12.77 9.41
C THR A 106 -12.06 -12.93 9.26
N TRP A 107 -11.49 -12.61 8.10
CA TRP A 107 -10.10 -12.86 7.73
C TRP A 107 -9.72 -14.35 7.76
N GLU A 108 -10.71 -15.23 7.81
CA GLU A 108 -10.49 -16.67 7.74
C GLU A 108 -10.44 -17.13 6.28
N PRO A 109 -9.61 -18.14 5.96
CA PRO A 109 -9.60 -18.74 4.63
C PRO A 109 -10.97 -19.30 4.25
N LEU A 110 -11.38 -19.09 3.01
CA LEU A 110 -12.58 -19.73 2.47
C LEU A 110 -12.49 -21.26 2.62
N PRO A 111 -13.61 -21.95 2.88
CA PRO A 111 -13.61 -23.39 3.19
C PRO A 111 -13.47 -24.27 1.94
N GLU A 112 -12.75 -23.80 0.92
CA GLU A 112 -12.54 -24.48 -0.35
C GLU A 112 -11.17 -24.11 -0.97
N HIS A 113 -10.77 -24.85 -2.01
CA HIS A 113 -9.60 -24.48 -2.80
C HIS A 113 -9.91 -23.22 -3.62
N ALA A 114 -9.34 -22.12 -3.20
CA ALA A 114 -9.45 -20.82 -3.83
C ALA A 114 -8.12 -20.06 -3.72
N PHE A 115 -7.95 -19.04 -4.54
CA PHE A 115 -6.85 -18.09 -4.47
C PHE A 115 -7.40 -16.67 -4.67
N GLN A 116 -6.60 -15.69 -4.34
CA GLN A 116 -6.98 -14.29 -4.58
C GLN A 116 -5.83 -13.51 -5.23
N ILE A 117 -6.20 -12.52 -6.03
CA ILE A 117 -5.28 -11.59 -6.67
C ILE A 117 -5.62 -10.19 -6.20
N HIS A 118 -4.64 -9.56 -5.57
CA HIS A 118 -4.68 -8.17 -5.14
C HIS A 118 -4.33 -7.26 -6.31
N VAL A 119 -5.08 -6.20 -6.49
CA VAL A 119 -4.85 -5.12 -7.46
C VAL A 119 -4.55 -3.85 -6.68
N GLY A 120 -3.28 -3.52 -6.54
CA GLY A 120 -2.82 -2.35 -5.83
C GLY A 120 -2.36 -1.23 -6.77
N LEU A 121 -2.77 0.01 -6.48
CA LEU A 121 -2.26 1.17 -7.21
C LEU A 121 -0.94 1.63 -6.59
N MET A 122 0.12 1.68 -7.41
CA MET A 122 1.43 2.17 -6.97
C MET A 122 1.57 3.69 -7.07
N ARG A 123 0.67 4.35 -7.82
CA ARG A 123 0.69 5.81 -8.07
C ARG A 123 -0.71 6.38 -8.00
N ASN A 124 -1.36 6.28 -6.83
CA ASN A 124 -2.67 6.85 -6.63
C ASN A 124 -2.61 8.38 -6.47
N PHE A 125 -3.69 9.05 -6.83
CA PHE A 125 -3.84 10.50 -6.81
C PHE A 125 -4.58 11.00 -5.57
N SER A 126 -5.47 10.21 -5.02
CA SER A 126 -6.21 10.53 -3.80
C SER A 126 -5.28 10.74 -2.62
N ARG A 127 -5.62 11.73 -1.79
CA ARG A 127 -4.88 12.07 -0.57
C ARG A 127 -5.83 12.19 0.60
N GLY A 128 -5.40 11.68 1.72
CA GLY A 128 -6.11 11.70 2.98
C GLY A 128 -5.47 12.61 4.03
N SER A 129 -5.94 12.43 5.25
CA SER A 129 -5.41 13.18 6.40
C SER A 129 -5.56 12.40 7.70
N ILE A 130 -4.73 12.77 8.68
CA ILE A 130 -4.83 12.34 10.08
C ILE A 130 -5.04 13.60 10.93
N THR A 131 -6.09 13.60 11.76
CA THR A 131 -6.39 14.69 12.69
C THR A 131 -6.67 14.14 14.08
N LEU A 132 -6.44 14.92 15.11
CA LEU A 132 -6.81 14.55 16.47
C LEU A 132 -8.33 14.71 16.65
N ARG A 133 -8.93 13.87 17.51
CA ARG A 133 -10.34 14.02 17.93
C ARG A 133 -10.47 14.96 19.13
N ASP A 134 -9.47 14.89 20.00
CA ASP A 134 -9.37 15.68 21.24
C ASP A 134 -7.89 15.72 21.70
N ALA A 135 -7.63 16.34 22.83
CA ALA A 135 -6.28 16.47 23.42
C ALA A 135 -5.84 15.22 24.23
N ASN A 136 -6.68 14.21 24.37
CA ASN A 136 -6.34 13.00 25.14
C ASN A 136 -5.46 12.05 24.29
N PRO A 137 -4.23 11.73 24.70
CA PRO A 137 -3.34 10.84 23.97
C PRO A 137 -3.84 9.40 23.84
N ALA A 138 -4.80 8.97 24.66
CA ALA A 138 -5.41 7.65 24.56
C ALA A 138 -6.54 7.57 23.50
N THR A 139 -7.04 8.72 23.03
CA THR A 139 -8.07 8.75 22.00
C THR A 139 -7.44 8.53 20.61
N HIS A 140 -7.94 7.50 19.90
CA HIS A 140 -7.48 7.25 18.52
C HIS A 140 -7.74 8.44 17.62
N PRO A 141 -6.80 8.82 16.75
CA PRO A 141 -6.99 9.91 15.80
C PRO A 141 -8.09 9.60 14.80
N ARG A 142 -8.58 10.63 14.13
CA ARG A 142 -9.41 10.47 12.93
C ARG A 142 -8.48 10.25 11.75
N ILE A 143 -8.57 9.08 11.13
CA ILE A 143 -7.83 8.72 9.91
C ILE A 143 -8.83 8.76 8.75
N LEU A 144 -8.54 9.58 7.76
CA LEU A 144 -9.33 9.71 6.55
C LEU A 144 -8.44 9.37 5.36
N ALA A 145 -8.56 8.16 4.83
CA ALA A 145 -7.74 7.71 3.70
C ALA A 145 -8.14 8.38 2.38
N ASN A 146 -9.43 8.73 2.20
CA ASN A 146 -9.99 9.33 0.98
C ASN A 146 -9.77 8.48 -0.28
N TYR A 147 -9.72 7.17 -0.17
CA TYR A 147 -9.60 6.31 -1.36
C TYR A 147 -10.68 6.66 -2.38
N LEU A 148 -10.33 6.55 -3.66
CA LEU A 148 -11.22 6.79 -4.80
C LEU A 148 -11.79 8.23 -4.90
N LYS A 149 -11.26 9.17 -4.12
CA LYS A 149 -11.69 10.57 -4.19
C LYS A 149 -11.32 11.22 -5.52
N ASP A 150 -10.16 10.87 -6.05
CA ASP A 150 -9.75 11.25 -7.39
C ASP A 150 -10.27 10.19 -8.39
N PRO A 151 -11.02 10.60 -9.44
CA PRO A 151 -11.61 9.65 -10.39
C PRO A 151 -10.58 8.84 -11.18
N ARG A 152 -9.33 9.32 -11.30
CA ARG A 152 -8.24 8.59 -11.95
C ARG A 152 -7.90 7.30 -11.23
N ASP A 153 -8.04 7.25 -9.91
CA ASP A 153 -7.80 6.04 -9.12
C ASP A 153 -8.81 4.94 -9.46
N ARG A 154 -10.09 5.31 -9.66
CA ARG A 154 -11.13 4.37 -10.11
C ARG A 154 -10.81 3.79 -11.49
N ASP A 155 -10.43 4.65 -12.44
CA ASP A 155 -10.07 4.22 -13.79
C ASP A 155 -8.89 3.23 -13.78
N LEU A 156 -7.86 3.51 -12.99
CA LEU A 156 -6.71 2.62 -12.84
C LEU A 156 -7.08 1.27 -12.22
N LEU A 157 -7.92 1.26 -11.17
CA LEU A 157 -8.37 0.01 -10.55
C LEU A 157 -9.23 -0.82 -11.51
N ARG A 158 -10.16 -0.19 -12.25
CA ARG A 158 -10.93 -0.90 -13.30
C ARG A 158 -10.04 -1.54 -14.35
N LYS A 159 -8.99 -0.83 -14.81
CA LYS A 159 -7.98 -1.39 -15.71
C LYS A 159 -7.27 -2.58 -15.07
N GLY A 160 -6.85 -2.46 -13.81
CA GLY A 160 -6.23 -3.55 -13.06
C GLY A 160 -7.12 -4.78 -12.94
N ILE A 161 -8.40 -4.61 -12.63
CA ILE A 161 -9.38 -5.71 -12.59
C ILE A 161 -9.48 -6.40 -13.94
N ARG A 162 -9.56 -5.65 -15.05
CA ARG A 162 -9.62 -6.21 -16.40
C ARG A 162 -8.35 -6.96 -16.77
N ILE A 163 -7.18 -6.45 -16.38
CA ILE A 163 -5.89 -7.14 -16.58
C ILE A 163 -5.87 -8.47 -15.83
N VAL A 164 -6.38 -8.53 -14.59
CA VAL A 164 -6.47 -9.78 -13.83
C VAL A 164 -7.41 -10.79 -14.52
N ARG A 165 -8.55 -10.35 -15.04
CA ARG A 165 -9.47 -11.22 -15.78
C ARG A 165 -8.85 -11.75 -17.07
N GLU A 166 -8.14 -10.89 -17.81
CA GLU A 166 -7.39 -11.30 -18.99
C GLU A 166 -6.29 -12.31 -18.63
N LEU A 167 -5.61 -12.13 -17.49
CA LEU A 167 -4.63 -13.07 -16.97
C LEU A 167 -5.27 -14.43 -16.62
N ALA A 168 -6.44 -14.42 -15.99
CA ALA A 168 -7.18 -15.62 -15.61
C ALA A 168 -7.61 -16.46 -16.84
N ASP A 169 -7.86 -15.81 -17.96
CA ASP A 169 -8.25 -16.46 -19.23
C ASP A 169 -7.06 -17.00 -20.05
N GLN A 170 -5.81 -16.74 -19.63
CA GLN A 170 -4.64 -17.24 -20.38
C GLN A 170 -4.58 -18.77 -20.40
N PRO A 171 -4.18 -19.39 -21.53
CA PRO A 171 -4.15 -20.86 -21.66
C PRO A 171 -3.34 -21.58 -20.58
N SER A 172 -2.26 -20.97 -20.10
CA SER A 172 -1.43 -21.52 -19.02
C SER A 172 -2.08 -21.45 -17.64
N PHE A 173 -2.99 -20.51 -17.41
CA PHE A 173 -3.64 -20.30 -16.12
C PHE A 173 -5.02 -20.92 -16.03
N LYS A 174 -5.71 -20.99 -17.16
CA LYS A 174 -7.08 -21.54 -17.29
C LYS A 174 -7.29 -22.95 -16.69
N PRO A 175 -6.33 -23.91 -16.76
CA PRO A 175 -6.50 -25.21 -16.10
C PRO A 175 -6.55 -25.16 -14.57
N LEU A 176 -6.12 -24.07 -13.95
CA LEU A 176 -6.08 -23.87 -12.51
C LEU A 176 -7.20 -22.94 -12.02
N CYS A 177 -7.62 -22.00 -12.88
CA CYS A 177 -8.55 -20.91 -12.56
C CYS A 177 -9.99 -21.31 -12.90
N GLY A 178 -10.85 -21.36 -11.89
CA GLY A 178 -12.28 -21.60 -12.01
C GLY A 178 -13.09 -20.32 -11.98
N GLU A 179 -14.27 -20.41 -11.40
CA GLU A 179 -15.21 -19.30 -11.27
C GLU A 179 -14.61 -18.11 -10.48
N GLU A 180 -14.83 -16.89 -10.96
CA GLU A 180 -14.58 -15.68 -10.22
C GLU A 180 -15.62 -15.53 -9.12
N ILE A 181 -15.23 -15.78 -7.86
CA ILE A 181 -16.09 -15.71 -6.67
C ILE A 181 -16.45 -14.25 -6.35
N TYR A 182 -15.47 -13.35 -6.50
CA TYR A 182 -15.64 -11.91 -6.23
C TYR A 182 -14.77 -11.08 -7.18
N PRO A 183 -15.28 -9.98 -7.75
CA PRO A 183 -16.67 -9.50 -7.65
C PRO A 183 -17.71 -10.36 -8.39
N GLY A 184 -17.27 -11.33 -9.18
CA GLY A 184 -18.11 -12.22 -9.97
C GLY A 184 -18.23 -11.77 -11.42
N THR A 185 -18.37 -12.77 -12.31
CA THR A 185 -18.37 -12.55 -13.78
C THR A 185 -19.56 -11.74 -14.29
N ALA A 186 -20.60 -11.53 -13.49
CA ALA A 186 -21.73 -10.68 -13.85
C ALA A 186 -21.40 -9.17 -13.77
N VAL A 187 -20.39 -8.78 -12.98
CA VAL A 187 -19.95 -7.40 -12.78
C VAL A 187 -19.01 -7.00 -13.91
N GLN A 188 -19.50 -6.27 -14.92
CA GLN A 188 -18.73 -5.96 -16.14
C GLN A 188 -18.61 -4.46 -16.44
N SER A 189 -19.67 -3.70 -16.22
CA SER A 189 -19.69 -2.27 -16.53
C SER A 189 -18.85 -1.46 -15.54
N ASP A 190 -18.41 -0.28 -15.97
CA ASP A 190 -17.67 0.64 -15.11
C ASP A 190 -18.45 1.00 -13.84
N ASN A 191 -19.76 1.21 -13.95
CA ASN A 191 -20.61 1.56 -12.81
C ASN A 191 -20.72 0.40 -11.80
N GLU A 192 -20.84 -0.83 -12.27
CA GLU A 192 -20.87 -2.02 -11.39
C GLU A 192 -19.52 -2.24 -10.71
N LEU A 193 -18.41 -2.08 -11.44
CA LEU A 193 -17.07 -2.14 -10.87
C LEU A 193 -16.86 -1.04 -9.82
N ASP A 194 -17.29 0.19 -10.12
CA ASP A 194 -17.19 1.30 -9.16
C ASP A 194 -17.96 1.05 -7.87
N ALA A 195 -19.15 0.46 -7.96
CA ALA A 195 -19.91 0.06 -6.77
C ALA A 195 -19.16 -0.97 -5.91
N CYS A 196 -18.53 -1.98 -6.55
CA CYS A 196 -17.69 -2.94 -5.84
C CYS A 196 -16.44 -2.30 -5.23
N LEU A 197 -15.81 -1.36 -5.95
CA LEU A 197 -14.66 -0.60 -5.44
C LEU A 197 -15.04 0.22 -4.21
N GLU A 198 -16.18 0.93 -4.24
CA GLU A 198 -16.66 1.71 -3.08
C GLU A 198 -16.95 0.84 -1.86
N GLU A 199 -17.44 -0.37 -2.07
CA GLU A 199 -17.77 -1.30 -0.99
C GLU A 199 -16.52 -1.96 -0.38
N LYS A 200 -15.52 -2.32 -1.21
CA LYS A 200 -14.44 -3.26 -0.80
C LYS A 200 -13.03 -2.72 -0.96
N ILE A 201 -12.86 -1.45 -1.36
CA ILE A 201 -11.50 -0.88 -1.40
C ILE A 201 -10.85 -0.93 -0.03
N ASN A 202 -9.60 -1.37 0.02
CA ASN A 202 -8.86 -1.54 1.27
C ASN A 202 -7.45 -0.95 1.13
N THR A 203 -6.67 -1.05 2.19
CA THR A 203 -5.29 -0.61 2.30
C THR A 203 -4.32 -1.75 1.97
N GLN A 204 -3.19 -1.46 1.33
CA GLN A 204 -2.02 -2.34 1.30
C GLN A 204 -1.06 -2.11 2.49
N TRP A 205 -1.47 -1.32 3.48
CA TRP A 205 -0.67 -0.98 4.67
C TRP A 205 0.61 -0.20 4.35
N HIS A 206 0.57 0.61 3.31
CA HIS A 206 1.68 1.43 2.83
C HIS A 206 1.52 2.92 3.18
N LEU A 207 0.93 3.21 4.33
CA LEU A 207 0.64 4.58 4.78
C LEU A 207 1.91 5.42 4.88
N SER A 208 1.86 6.64 4.31
CA SER A 208 3.01 7.53 4.20
C SER A 208 2.56 9.00 4.08
N GLY A 209 3.50 9.94 4.09
CA GLY A 209 3.30 11.29 3.61
C GLY A 209 2.75 12.32 4.59
N THR A 210 2.36 11.94 5.82
CA THR A 210 1.68 12.84 6.77
C THR A 210 2.61 13.85 7.49
N ALA A 211 3.91 13.75 7.23
CA ALA A 211 4.93 14.72 7.66
C ALA A 211 5.91 14.97 6.51
N ARG A 212 5.38 15.16 5.30
CA ARG A 212 6.16 15.13 4.05
C ARG A 212 7.36 16.07 4.05
N MET A 213 8.46 15.58 3.46
CA MET A 213 9.64 16.42 3.25
C MET A 213 9.42 17.41 2.10
N GLY A 214 10.11 18.54 2.20
CA GLY A 214 10.11 19.55 1.16
C GLY A 214 10.88 20.81 1.57
N SER A 215 10.91 21.78 0.65
CA SER A 215 11.52 23.09 0.91
C SER A 215 10.76 23.86 1.98
N SER A 216 11.47 24.65 2.80
CA SER A 216 10.88 25.55 3.80
C SER A 216 9.93 26.61 3.20
N ASN A 217 10.02 26.88 1.91
CA ASN A 217 9.10 27.76 1.19
C ASN A 217 7.75 27.09 0.88
N ASN A 218 7.65 25.77 1.01
CA ASN A 218 6.40 25.04 0.87
C ASN A 218 5.73 24.90 2.24
N ARG A 219 4.65 25.62 2.47
CA ARG A 219 3.91 25.60 3.75
C ARG A 219 3.34 24.23 4.13
N GLU A 220 3.23 23.33 3.16
CA GLU A 220 2.75 21.96 3.40
C GLU A 220 3.91 20.98 3.71
N ALA A 221 5.18 21.43 3.56
CA ALA A 221 6.32 20.63 3.97
C ALA A 221 6.49 20.70 5.49
N VAL A 222 6.70 19.54 6.10
CA VAL A 222 6.87 19.42 7.56
C VAL A 222 8.34 19.31 7.92
N VAL A 223 9.11 18.59 7.11
CA VAL A 223 10.55 18.36 7.35
C VAL A 223 11.39 18.71 6.12
N ASP A 224 12.67 18.96 6.36
CA ASP A 224 13.68 19.06 5.31
C ASP A 224 14.20 17.67 4.88
N PRO A 225 15.08 17.57 3.84
CA PRO A 225 15.64 16.29 3.41
C PRO A 225 16.50 15.56 4.45
N GLN A 226 16.85 16.20 5.57
CA GLN A 226 17.51 15.58 6.72
C GLN A 226 16.54 15.20 7.84
N GLY A 227 15.22 15.25 7.57
CA GLY A 227 14.17 14.92 8.52
C GLY A 227 13.97 15.97 9.63
N ARG A 228 14.62 17.14 9.56
CA ARG A 228 14.50 18.19 10.59
C ARG A 228 13.17 18.92 10.39
N VAL A 229 12.43 19.07 11.48
CA VAL A 229 11.12 19.76 11.44
C VAL A 229 11.33 21.25 11.21
N HIS A 230 10.63 21.81 10.21
CA HIS A 230 10.69 23.23 9.91
C HIS A 230 10.24 24.09 11.09
N GLY A 231 10.99 25.15 11.37
CA GLY A 231 10.68 26.10 12.45
C GLY A 231 10.96 25.60 13.88
N LEU A 232 11.52 24.40 14.04
CA LEU A 232 11.93 23.84 15.33
C LEU A 232 13.39 23.39 15.31
N SER A 233 14.05 23.47 16.45
CA SER A 233 15.37 22.91 16.66
C SER A 233 15.29 21.63 17.50
N GLY A 234 16.20 20.67 17.24
CA GLY A 234 16.33 19.44 18.02
C GLY A 234 15.25 18.38 17.76
N LEU A 235 14.36 18.57 16.79
CA LEU A 235 13.31 17.58 16.43
C LEU A 235 13.50 17.09 14.99
N ARG A 236 13.44 15.77 14.83
CA ARG A 236 13.44 15.11 13.50
C ARG A 236 12.33 14.06 13.41
N ILE A 237 11.89 13.78 12.19
CA ILE A 237 10.98 12.69 11.85
C ILE A 237 11.72 11.76 10.88
N VAL A 238 11.70 10.45 11.17
CA VAL A 238 12.53 9.45 10.48
C VAL A 238 11.71 8.18 10.26
N ASP A 239 10.68 8.27 9.45
CA ASP A 239 9.80 7.17 9.07
C ASP A 239 9.11 7.46 7.72
N ALA A 240 8.18 6.59 7.30
CA ALA A 240 7.47 6.72 6.03
C ALA A 240 6.64 8.01 5.92
N SER A 241 6.30 8.68 7.03
CA SER A 241 5.51 9.91 6.99
C SER A 241 6.22 11.06 6.29
N ILE A 242 7.56 11.03 6.19
CA ILE A 242 8.32 12.08 5.50
C ILE A 242 8.30 11.94 3.97
N MET A 243 7.85 10.83 3.42
CA MET A 243 7.75 10.65 1.96
C MET A 243 6.81 11.68 1.36
N PRO A 244 7.20 12.41 0.28
CA PRO A 244 6.29 13.35 -0.40
C PRO A 244 5.09 12.65 -1.05
N ALA A 245 5.29 11.42 -1.50
CA ALA A 245 4.29 10.47 -1.98
C ALA A 245 4.78 9.06 -1.68
N ALA A 246 3.87 8.08 -1.66
CA ALA A 246 4.25 6.67 -1.57
C ALA A 246 5.17 6.29 -2.74
N THR A 247 6.12 5.42 -2.48
CA THR A 247 7.04 4.91 -3.51
C THR A 247 6.31 4.01 -4.50
N ASN A 248 6.87 3.83 -5.68
CA ASN A 248 6.29 2.98 -6.73
C ASN A 248 6.58 1.49 -6.43
N GLY A 249 6.03 0.98 -5.33
CA GLY A 249 6.22 -0.35 -4.78
C GLY A 249 6.05 -0.37 -3.26
N ASN A 250 6.25 -1.54 -2.65
CA ASN A 250 6.12 -1.71 -1.20
C ASN A 250 7.01 -0.75 -0.41
N THR A 251 6.47 -0.17 0.66
CA THR A 251 7.12 0.92 1.39
C THR A 251 8.14 0.48 2.44
N ASN A 252 8.26 -0.81 2.75
CA ASN A 252 9.16 -1.30 3.80
C ASN A 252 10.64 -0.99 3.51
N SER A 253 11.14 -1.39 2.34
CA SER A 253 12.55 -1.15 1.98
C SER A 253 12.93 0.34 1.91
N PRO A 254 12.13 1.22 1.26
CA PRO A 254 12.41 2.66 1.29
C PRO A 254 12.31 3.26 2.69
N THR A 255 11.44 2.75 3.57
CA THR A 255 11.38 3.20 4.98
C THR A 255 12.65 2.83 5.73
N ILE A 256 13.15 1.61 5.57
CA ILE A 256 14.44 1.19 6.15
C ILE A 256 15.58 2.08 5.61
N MET A 257 15.62 2.32 4.30
CA MET A 257 16.64 3.19 3.69
C MET A 257 16.60 4.61 4.26
N ILE A 258 15.40 5.19 4.45
CA ILE A 258 15.21 6.49 5.11
C ILE A 258 15.80 6.44 6.52
N ALA A 259 15.46 5.42 7.30
CA ALA A 259 15.91 5.27 8.68
C ALA A 259 17.43 5.17 8.78
N GLU A 260 18.06 4.33 8.00
CA GLU A 260 19.52 4.16 7.93
C GLU A 260 20.22 5.48 7.55
N LYS A 261 19.79 6.08 6.44
CA LYS A 261 20.40 7.33 5.94
C LYS A 261 20.29 8.48 6.94
N LEU A 262 19.13 8.65 7.56
CA LEU A 262 18.90 9.73 8.51
C LEU A 262 19.56 9.46 9.87
N SER A 263 19.66 8.20 10.29
CA SER A 263 20.44 7.80 11.47
C SER A 263 21.92 8.17 11.31
N ASP A 264 22.51 7.89 10.16
CA ASP A 264 23.91 8.30 9.87
C ASP A 264 24.07 9.83 9.90
N SER A 265 23.09 10.58 9.36
CA SER A 265 23.06 12.04 9.44
C SER A 265 22.95 12.56 10.88
N ILE A 266 22.15 11.89 11.74
CA ILE A 266 22.03 12.25 13.17
C ILE A 266 23.33 12.01 13.90
N LEU A 267 24.02 10.92 13.59
CA LEU A 267 25.30 10.54 14.19
C LEU A 267 26.49 11.30 13.62
N GLY A 268 26.30 12.20 12.64
CA GLY A 268 27.37 12.98 12.01
C GLY A 268 28.32 12.13 11.16
N LYS A 269 27.89 10.94 10.72
CA LYS A 269 28.71 10.09 9.85
C LYS A 269 28.78 10.66 8.43
N THR A 270 29.89 10.36 7.75
CA THR A 270 30.05 10.70 6.34
C THR A 270 28.99 9.95 5.51
N PRO A 271 28.21 10.66 4.68
CA PRO A 271 27.24 10.00 3.79
C PRO A 271 27.93 8.99 2.86
N LEU A 272 27.25 7.90 2.54
CA LEU A 272 27.69 6.98 1.49
C LEU A 272 27.87 7.72 0.18
N ALA A 273 28.87 7.34 -0.60
CA ALA A 273 29.06 7.87 -1.94
C ALA A 273 27.81 7.63 -2.81
N ARG A 274 27.45 8.63 -3.62
CA ARG A 274 26.36 8.46 -4.57
C ARG A 274 26.74 7.39 -5.59
N ILE A 275 25.89 6.38 -5.72
CA ILE A 275 26.01 5.36 -6.75
C ILE A 275 25.04 5.71 -7.86
N GLU A 276 25.56 5.88 -9.08
CA GLU A 276 24.74 6.03 -10.27
C GLU A 276 24.57 4.67 -10.92
N VAL A 277 23.35 4.15 -10.87
CA VAL A 277 23.00 2.92 -11.56
C VAL A 277 22.03 3.24 -12.70
N PRO A 278 22.17 2.58 -13.87
CA PRO A 278 21.20 2.75 -14.94
C PRO A 278 19.83 2.24 -14.48
N VAL A 279 18.81 3.09 -14.61
CA VAL A 279 17.43 2.67 -14.39
C VAL A 279 16.91 2.08 -15.70
N TRP A 280 16.49 0.82 -15.65
CA TRP A 280 15.88 0.19 -16.82
C TRP A 280 14.54 0.84 -17.13
N GLN A 281 14.33 1.14 -18.41
CA GLN A 281 13.08 1.65 -18.94
C GLN A 281 12.74 0.85 -20.20
N ASN A 282 11.50 0.45 -20.35
CA ASN A 282 11.05 -0.16 -21.59
C ASN A 282 11.08 0.89 -22.70
N LYS A 283 11.85 0.63 -23.76
CA LYS A 283 12.02 1.58 -24.90
C LYS A 283 10.73 1.80 -25.67
N ASP A 284 9.84 0.80 -25.65
CA ASP A 284 8.58 0.81 -26.42
C ASP A 284 7.38 1.18 -25.53
N TYR A 285 7.61 1.78 -24.35
CA TYR A 285 6.55 2.05 -23.38
C TYR A 285 5.45 2.97 -23.94
N GLU A 286 5.77 3.84 -24.91
CA GLU A 286 4.80 4.75 -25.54
C GLU A 286 3.74 4.01 -26.37
N THR A 287 4.12 2.89 -26.97
CA THR A 287 3.28 2.13 -27.91
C THR A 287 2.89 0.76 -27.42
N CYS A 288 3.60 0.22 -26.44
CA CYS A 288 3.39 -1.12 -25.90
C CYS A 288 3.10 -1.05 -24.39
N GLN A 289 1.98 -1.63 -23.98
CA GLN A 289 1.61 -1.69 -22.56
C GLN A 289 2.48 -2.71 -21.79
N ARG A 290 2.82 -3.84 -22.41
CA ARG A 290 3.49 -4.99 -21.79
C ARG A 290 4.67 -5.46 -22.60
#